data_b439edf6c19fe606ef9ae9ae7127ce59
#
_entry.id   b439edf6c19fe606ef9ae9ae7127ce59
#
_cell.length_a   1.000
_cell.length_b   1.000
_cell.length_c   1.000
_cell.angle_alpha   90.00
_cell.angle_beta   90.00
_cell.angle_gamma   90.00
#
_symmetry.space_group_name_H-M   'P 1'
#
loop_
_entity.id
_entity.type
_entity.pdbx_description
1 polymer ?
#
loop_
_entity_poly.entity_id
_entity_poly.type
_entity_poly.pdbx_seq_one_letter_code
_entity_poly.pdbx_strand_id
1 'polypeptide(L)'
;MDMGRVILGASTVSAVVLAVGLGVAITPGGGLTTDVQGGGICGTFPDDSTPVSTWFMTSFRNDTGHGIRVRDVRPAELHRVTLTHLSIATDPDASSPGLVVTDDADRPAEYGRTVPVDSGYVVPAHGELDVVGRLVLRDDADAGRLHGVVVTTVGPLGTLQSVTDPGSFGIGIGTGHAESDIGCDGA
;
A
#
# COMPACT_ATOMS: atom_id res chain seq x y z
N MET A 1 -59.85 26.20 -20.43
CA MET A 1 -58.71 25.82 -21.31
C MET A 1 -57.49 25.86 -20.46
N ASP A 2 -57.05 24.65 -20.09
CA ASP A 2 -56.00 24.41 -19.09
C ASP A 2 -54.60 24.57 -19.70
N MET A 3 -53.96 25.69 -19.38
CA MET A 3 -52.56 25.94 -19.75
C MET A 3 -51.60 25.71 -18.58
N GLY A 4 -52.07 25.13 -17.48
CA GLY A 4 -51.28 24.92 -16.26
C GLY A 4 -50.61 23.55 -16.09
N ARG A 5 -50.87 22.57 -16.97
CA ARG A 5 -50.39 21.17 -16.75
C ARG A 5 -49.17 20.74 -17.54
N VAL A 6 -48.64 21.55 -18.44
CA VAL A 6 -47.55 21.15 -19.33
C VAL A 6 -46.15 21.49 -18.75
N ILE A 7 -46.05 22.39 -17.76
CA ILE A 7 -44.76 22.85 -17.24
C ILE A 7 -44.18 21.94 -16.16
N LEU A 8 -44.97 21.09 -15.50
CA LEU A 8 -44.49 20.19 -14.42
C LEU A 8 -43.83 18.91 -14.91
N GLY A 9 -44.04 18.52 -16.17
CA GLY A 9 -43.47 17.30 -16.73
C GLY A 9 -42.02 17.45 -17.23
N ALA A 10 -41.61 18.64 -17.65
CA ALA A 10 -40.29 18.86 -18.22
C ALA A 10 -39.19 19.03 -17.15
N SER A 11 -39.55 19.51 -15.95
CA SER A 11 -38.58 19.76 -14.87
C SER A 11 -38.12 18.49 -14.17
N THR A 12 -38.95 17.47 -14.10
CA THR A 12 -38.61 16.20 -13.41
C THR A 12 -37.70 15.32 -14.24
N VAL A 13 -37.84 15.33 -15.56
CA VAL A 13 -36.94 14.53 -16.44
C VAL A 13 -35.52 15.11 -16.46
N SER A 14 -35.38 16.44 -16.46
CA SER A 14 -34.08 17.10 -16.42
C SER A 14 -33.35 16.88 -15.09
N ALA A 15 -34.06 16.85 -13.97
CA ALA A 15 -33.46 16.59 -12.65
C ALA A 15 -32.97 15.14 -12.51
N VAL A 16 -33.70 14.16 -13.07
CA VAL A 16 -33.30 12.74 -13.02
C VAL A 16 -32.08 12.48 -13.91
N VAL A 17 -32.03 13.09 -15.09
CA VAL A 17 -30.85 12.93 -15.99
C VAL A 17 -29.60 13.58 -15.39
N LEU A 18 -29.73 14.73 -14.72
CA LEU A 18 -28.63 15.37 -14.01
C LEU A 18 -28.16 14.54 -12.81
N ALA A 19 -29.09 13.97 -12.05
CA ALA A 19 -28.76 13.14 -10.89
C ALA A 19 -28.07 11.81 -11.30
N VAL A 20 -28.48 11.19 -12.41
CA VAL A 20 -27.83 9.98 -12.96
C VAL A 20 -26.46 10.33 -13.55
N GLY A 21 -26.34 11.45 -14.25
CA GLY A 21 -25.06 11.92 -14.79
C GLY A 21 -24.04 12.27 -13.70
N LEU A 22 -24.47 12.91 -12.61
CA LEU A 22 -23.62 13.18 -11.45
C LEU A 22 -23.29 11.89 -10.67
N GLY A 23 -24.23 10.97 -10.55
CA GLY A 23 -24.02 9.68 -9.88
C GLY A 23 -22.97 8.80 -10.57
N VAL A 24 -22.91 8.82 -11.89
CA VAL A 24 -21.87 8.09 -12.66
C VAL A 24 -20.51 8.79 -12.60
N ALA A 25 -20.49 10.11 -12.44
CA ALA A 25 -19.24 10.87 -12.29
C ALA A 25 -18.62 10.78 -10.87
N ILE A 26 -19.40 10.34 -9.88
CA ILE A 26 -18.96 10.22 -8.46
C ILE A 26 -18.69 8.76 -8.06
N THR A 27 -19.02 7.77 -8.89
CA THR A 27 -18.48 6.42 -8.65
C THR A 27 -16.96 6.51 -8.77
N PRO A 28 -16.20 6.34 -7.67
CA PRO A 28 -14.76 6.32 -7.75
C PRO A 28 -14.41 5.14 -8.65
N GLY A 29 -14.02 5.43 -9.88
CA GLY A 29 -13.34 4.42 -10.70
C GLY A 29 -12.20 3.89 -9.85
N GLY A 30 -12.12 2.57 -9.69
CA GLY A 30 -11.23 1.92 -8.76
C GLY A 30 -9.85 2.57 -8.70
N GLY A 31 -9.40 2.81 -7.49
CA GLY A 31 -8.06 3.28 -7.21
C GLY A 31 -7.03 2.15 -7.37
N LEU A 32 -5.97 2.24 -6.61
CA LEU A 32 -5.05 1.12 -6.46
C LEU A 32 -5.76 -0.05 -5.78
N THR A 33 -5.38 -1.25 -6.14
CA THR A 33 -5.79 -2.51 -5.50
C THR A 33 -4.55 -3.23 -4.98
N THR A 34 -4.74 -4.18 -4.07
CA THR A 34 -3.70 -5.08 -3.61
C THR A 34 -4.12 -6.51 -3.88
N ASP A 35 -3.19 -7.32 -4.39
CA ASP A 35 -3.42 -8.75 -4.63
C ASP A 35 -3.10 -9.59 -3.37
N VAL A 36 -2.59 -8.94 -2.30
CA VAL A 36 -2.23 -9.62 -1.05
C VAL A 36 -3.49 -9.99 -0.28
N GLN A 37 -3.71 -11.27 -0.11
CA GLN A 37 -4.87 -11.83 0.62
C GLN A 37 -4.60 -11.97 2.14
N GLY A 38 -3.80 -11.07 2.73
CA GLY A 38 -3.58 -11.07 4.19
C GLY A 38 -2.61 -12.16 4.67
N GLY A 39 -1.59 -12.48 3.91
CA GLY A 39 -0.50 -13.34 4.34
C GLY A 39 0.58 -12.59 5.12
N GLY A 40 1.39 -13.30 5.90
CA GLY A 40 2.57 -12.77 6.59
C GLY A 40 3.86 -13.36 6.02
N ILE A 41 4.88 -12.52 5.89
CA ILE A 41 6.24 -12.96 5.57
C ILE A 41 7.12 -12.64 6.77
N CYS A 42 7.87 -13.63 7.27
CA CYS A 42 8.69 -13.46 8.45
C CYS A 42 10.12 -13.89 8.23
N GLY A 43 11.03 -13.17 8.88
CA GLY A 43 12.44 -13.50 8.95
C GLY A 43 12.90 -13.66 10.39
N THR A 44 13.75 -14.65 10.64
CA THR A 44 14.41 -14.86 11.93
C THR A 44 15.91 -14.67 11.81
N PHE A 45 16.50 -14.07 12.84
CA PHE A 45 17.92 -13.79 12.92
C PHE A 45 18.56 -14.64 14.04
N PRO A 46 19.84 -14.97 13.95
CA PRO A 46 20.58 -15.55 15.06
C PRO A 46 20.53 -14.71 16.32
N ASP A 47 20.69 -15.34 17.50
CA ASP A 47 20.59 -14.69 18.81
C ASP A 47 21.63 -13.59 19.04
N ASP A 48 22.72 -13.58 18.28
CA ASP A 48 23.83 -12.63 18.39
C ASP A 48 23.75 -11.49 17.35
N SER A 49 22.70 -11.46 16.52
CA SER A 49 22.53 -10.41 15.51
C SER A 49 22.15 -9.07 16.14
N THR A 50 22.93 -8.02 15.86
CA THR A 50 22.65 -6.65 16.35
C THR A 50 23.29 -5.60 15.42
N PRO A 51 22.55 -4.65 14.85
CA PRO A 51 21.10 -4.49 14.92
C PRO A 51 20.37 -5.48 13.99
N VAL A 52 19.16 -5.90 14.39
CA VAL A 52 18.31 -6.76 13.56
C VAL A 52 17.47 -5.89 12.65
N SER A 53 17.61 -6.07 11.36
CA SER A 53 16.83 -5.33 10.37
C SER A 53 16.56 -6.18 9.13
N THR A 54 15.51 -5.83 8.42
CA THR A 54 15.13 -6.48 7.17
C THR A 54 14.55 -5.48 6.20
N TRP A 55 14.71 -5.75 4.92
CA TRP A 55 14.05 -5.01 3.85
C TRP A 55 12.79 -5.76 3.43
N PHE A 56 11.73 -5.03 3.14
CA PHE A 56 10.48 -5.56 2.60
C PHE A 56 10.06 -4.80 1.34
N MET A 57 9.27 -5.46 0.52
CA MET A 57 8.57 -4.86 -0.61
C MET A 57 7.13 -5.34 -0.62
N THR A 58 6.20 -4.42 -0.89
CA THR A 58 4.79 -4.72 -1.14
C THR A 58 4.31 -3.99 -2.38
N SER A 59 3.40 -4.62 -3.12
CA SER A 59 2.95 -4.15 -4.42
C SER A 59 1.46 -3.82 -4.42
N PHE A 60 1.13 -2.77 -5.14
CA PHE A 60 -0.24 -2.34 -5.42
C PHE A 60 -0.41 -2.23 -6.92
N ARG A 61 -1.58 -2.57 -7.43
CA ARG A 61 -1.87 -2.50 -8.85
C ARG A 61 -2.83 -1.37 -9.17
N ASN A 62 -2.55 -0.64 -10.24
CA ASN A 62 -3.47 0.32 -10.83
C ASN A 62 -4.31 -0.36 -11.89
N ASP A 63 -5.53 -0.78 -11.55
CA ASP A 63 -6.45 -1.42 -12.49
C ASP A 63 -7.19 -0.42 -13.39
N THR A 64 -6.88 0.87 -13.30
CA THR A 64 -7.54 1.91 -14.10
C THR A 64 -6.82 2.16 -15.42
N GLY A 65 -7.56 2.72 -16.39
CA GLY A 65 -7.00 3.13 -17.70
C GLY A 65 -6.25 4.47 -17.67
N HIS A 66 -5.91 5.03 -16.49
CA HIS A 66 -5.19 6.30 -16.37
C HIS A 66 -4.15 6.28 -15.26
N GLY A 67 -3.22 7.20 -15.28
CA GLY A 67 -2.20 7.31 -14.23
C GLY A 67 -2.78 7.79 -12.92
N ILE A 68 -2.34 7.21 -11.80
CA ILE A 68 -2.76 7.56 -10.43
C ILE A 68 -1.58 8.19 -9.70
N ARG A 69 -1.77 9.41 -9.17
CA ARG A 69 -0.71 10.10 -8.42
C ARG A 69 -0.70 9.65 -6.96
N VAL A 70 0.45 9.18 -6.52
CA VAL A 70 0.70 8.88 -5.10
C VAL A 70 0.88 10.20 -4.34
N ARG A 71 0.19 10.31 -3.20
CA ARG A 71 0.24 11.46 -2.30
C ARG A 71 1.05 11.18 -1.04
N ASP A 72 0.86 9.98 -0.49
CA ASP A 72 1.46 9.57 0.78
C ASP A 72 1.56 8.05 0.85
N VAL A 73 2.58 7.56 1.51
CA VAL A 73 2.74 6.14 1.86
C VAL A 73 3.19 6.08 3.31
N ARG A 74 2.51 5.26 4.10
CA ARG A 74 2.81 5.12 5.52
C ARG A 74 2.49 3.72 6.04
N PRO A 75 3.09 3.28 7.16
CA PRO A 75 2.67 2.05 7.82
C PRO A 75 1.23 2.19 8.36
N ALA A 76 0.47 1.11 8.34
CA ALA A 76 -0.82 1.05 9.04
C ALA A 76 -0.60 0.85 10.53
N GLU A 77 0.22 -0.14 10.91
CA GLU A 77 0.57 -0.43 12.30
C GLU A 77 2.02 -0.93 12.41
N LEU A 78 2.75 -0.43 13.40
CA LEU A 78 4.09 -0.90 13.77
C LEU A 78 4.07 -1.44 15.19
N HIS A 79 4.56 -2.66 15.40
CA HIS A 79 4.71 -3.26 16.71
C HIS A 79 6.16 -3.64 16.96
N ARG A 80 6.81 -2.99 17.93
CA ARG A 80 8.21 -3.22 18.34
C ARG A 80 9.26 -3.11 17.23
N VAL A 81 8.92 -2.50 16.12
CA VAL A 81 9.83 -2.17 15.01
C VAL A 81 9.78 -0.69 14.71
N THR A 82 10.82 -0.21 14.07
CA THR A 82 10.89 1.12 13.45
C THR A 82 10.97 0.96 11.94
N LEU A 83 10.18 1.73 11.21
CA LEU A 83 10.24 1.76 9.75
C LEU A 83 11.18 2.88 9.31
N THR A 84 12.17 2.52 8.50
CA THR A 84 13.13 3.45 7.92
C THR A 84 13.18 3.29 6.40
N HIS A 85 13.67 4.30 5.70
CA HIS A 85 13.89 4.24 4.25
C HIS A 85 12.67 3.87 3.40
N LEU A 86 11.46 4.30 3.79
CA LEU A 86 10.27 4.08 2.99
C LEU A 86 10.37 4.84 1.65
N SER A 87 10.23 4.12 0.55
CA SER A 87 10.41 4.65 -0.81
C SER A 87 9.59 3.86 -1.84
N ILE A 88 9.50 4.38 -3.04
CA ILE A 88 8.83 3.72 -4.17
C ILE A 88 9.91 3.17 -5.10
N ALA A 89 9.87 1.87 -5.40
CA ALA A 89 10.71 1.27 -6.43
C ALA A 89 10.16 1.63 -7.82
N THR A 90 11.06 1.98 -8.74
CA THR A 90 10.67 2.41 -10.10
C THR A 90 11.04 1.39 -11.16
N ASP A 91 11.84 0.40 -10.82
CA ASP A 91 12.37 -0.61 -11.75
C ASP A 91 12.82 -1.85 -10.95
N PRO A 92 11.91 -2.46 -10.14
CA PRO A 92 12.27 -3.66 -9.39
C PRO A 92 12.46 -4.84 -10.34
N ASP A 93 13.31 -5.79 -9.95
CA ASP A 93 13.38 -7.07 -10.64
C ASP A 93 12.04 -7.81 -10.48
N ALA A 94 11.51 -8.40 -11.54
CA ALA A 94 10.27 -9.17 -11.51
C ALA A 94 10.31 -10.36 -10.53
N SER A 95 11.51 -10.77 -10.10
CA SER A 95 11.73 -11.81 -9.11
C SER A 95 12.02 -11.27 -7.70
N SER A 96 11.85 -9.95 -7.48
CA SER A 96 12.17 -9.34 -6.18
C SER A 96 11.37 -10.00 -5.06
N PRO A 97 12.05 -10.47 -3.99
CA PRO A 97 11.38 -11.11 -2.86
C PRO A 97 10.61 -10.06 -2.05
N GLY A 98 9.47 -10.46 -1.49
CA GLY A 98 8.67 -9.59 -0.60
C GLY A 98 9.39 -9.22 0.69
N LEU A 99 10.33 -10.07 1.16
CA LEU A 99 11.17 -9.82 2.33
C LEU A 99 12.59 -10.31 2.06
N VAL A 100 13.57 -9.48 2.39
CA VAL A 100 15.01 -9.85 2.36
C VAL A 100 15.58 -9.69 3.76
N VAL A 101 15.98 -10.82 4.33
CA VAL A 101 16.73 -10.86 5.58
C VAL A 101 18.20 -10.61 5.27
N THR A 102 18.75 -9.52 5.77
CA THR A 102 20.13 -9.13 5.55
C THR A 102 20.67 -8.30 6.72
N ASP A 103 21.92 -8.53 7.06
CA ASP A 103 22.66 -7.70 8.02
C ASP A 103 23.12 -6.38 7.39
N ASP A 104 23.01 -6.26 6.07
CA ASP A 104 23.43 -5.08 5.34
C ASP A 104 22.41 -3.93 5.54
N ALA A 105 22.96 -2.76 5.84
CA ALA A 105 22.18 -1.54 5.88
C ALA A 105 21.75 -1.05 4.49
N ASP A 106 22.45 -1.51 3.47
CA ASP A 106 22.21 -1.13 2.08
C ASP A 106 20.97 -1.85 1.53
N ARG A 107 20.25 -1.14 0.68
CA ARG A 107 19.08 -1.71 0.03
C ARG A 107 19.51 -2.80 -0.96
N PRO A 108 18.83 -3.99 -0.94
CA PRO A 108 19.04 -5.03 -1.94
C PRO A 108 18.92 -4.51 -3.37
N ALA A 109 19.85 -4.91 -4.23
CA ALA A 109 19.92 -4.45 -5.62
C ALA A 109 18.66 -4.86 -6.43
N GLU A 110 18.03 -5.96 -6.04
CA GLU A 110 16.82 -6.53 -6.65
C GLU A 110 15.63 -5.59 -6.57
N TYR A 111 15.61 -4.70 -5.57
CA TYR A 111 14.54 -3.69 -5.45
C TYR A 111 14.72 -2.51 -6.42
N GLY A 112 15.76 -2.55 -7.25
CA GLY A 112 15.99 -1.59 -8.30
C GLY A 112 16.22 -0.16 -7.80
N ARG A 113 15.91 0.84 -8.63
CA ARG A 113 15.99 2.25 -8.25
C ARG A 113 14.78 2.66 -7.45
N THR A 114 14.94 3.63 -6.55
CA THR A 114 13.84 4.15 -5.75
C THR A 114 13.72 5.66 -5.84
N VAL A 115 12.51 6.15 -5.62
CA VAL A 115 12.21 7.57 -5.43
C VAL A 115 11.53 7.79 -4.08
N PRO A 116 11.66 8.98 -3.47
CA PRO A 116 10.94 9.30 -2.24
C PRO A 116 9.43 9.17 -2.39
N VAL A 117 8.73 8.79 -1.31
CA VAL A 117 7.27 8.63 -1.31
C VAL A 117 6.52 9.93 -1.59
N ASP A 118 7.12 11.07 -1.29
CA ASP A 118 6.58 12.43 -1.52
C ASP A 118 7.00 13.03 -2.87
N SER A 119 7.65 12.25 -3.73
CA SER A 119 8.09 12.69 -5.07
C SER A 119 6.95 13.05 -6.02
N GLY A 120 5.72 12.70 -5.66
CA GLY A 120 4.56 12.83 -6.54
C GLY A 120 4.53 11.79 -7.66
N TYR A 121 5.11 10.62 -7.41
CA TYR A 121 5.14 9.50 -8.35
C TYR A 121 3.75 9.21 -8.93
N VAL A 122 3.71 8.90 -10.21
CA VAL A 122 2.47 8.54 -10.92
C VAL A 122 2.56 7.09 -11.33
N VAL A 123 1.70 6.26 -10.75
CA VAL A 123 1.53 4.86 -11.14
C VAL A 123 0.89 4.81 -12.52
N PRO A 124 1.52 4.23 -13.53
CA PRO A 124 0.97 4.16 -14.89
C PRO A 124 -0.40 3.47 -14.93
N ALA A 125 -1.17 3.72 -15.98
CA ALA A 125 -2.38 2.92 -16.26
C ALA A 125 -2.00 1.44 -16.39
N HIS A 126 -2.72 0.56 -15.68
CA HIS A 126 -2.48 -0.88 -15.64
C HIS A 126 -1.06 -1.26 -15.13
N GLY A 127 -0.36 -0.32 -14.47
CA GLY A 127 0.96 -0.53 -13.90
C GLY A 127 0.90 -0.89 -12.42
N GLU A 128 2.08 -1.12 -11.85
CA GLU A 128 2.28 -1.46 -10.45
C GLU A 128 2.96 -0.34 -9.68
N LEU A 129 2.72 -0.30 -8.39
CA LEU A 129 3.38 0.54 -7.41
C LEU A 129 4.05 -0.38 -6.39
N ASP A 130 5.37 -0.43 -6.42
CA ASP A 130 6.15 -1.20 -5.47
C ASP A 130 6.69 -0.30 -4.38
N VAL A 131 6.31 -0.59 -3.15
CA VAL A 131 6.73 0.14 -1.96
C VAL A 131 7.80 -0.67 -1.25
N VAL A 132 8.94 -0.05 -1.03
CA VAL A 132 10.11 -0.66 -0.37
C VAL A 132 10.37 0.07 0.93
N GLY A 133 10.65 -0.69 1.98
CA GLY A 133 11.00 -0.13 3.28
C GLY A 133 11.94 -1.04 4.06
N ARG A 134 12.58 -0.47 5.09
CA ARG A 134 13.43 -1.20 6.02
C ARG A 134 12.82 -1.21 7.40
N LEU A 135 12.59 -2.39 7.94
CA LEU A 135 12.20 -2.61 9.33
C LEU A 135 13.45 -2.79 10.18
N VAL A 136 13.50 -2.12 11.30
CA VAL A 136 14.54 -2.27 12.32
C VAL A 136 13.87 -2.68 13.61
N LEU A 137 14.29 -3.79 14.20
CA LEU A 137 13.81 -4.23 15.49
C LEU A 137 14.29 -3.25 16.56
N ARG A 138 13.42 -2.94 17.52
CA ARG A 138 13.80 -2.07 18.64
C ARG A 138 14.73 -2.81 19.59
N ASP A 139 15.64 -2.09 20.22
CA ASP A 139 16.65 -2.64 21.13
C ASP A 139 16.06 -3.39 22.35
N ASP A 140 14.81 -3.09 22.70
CA ASP A 140 14.06 -3.67 23.82
C ASP A 140 13.14 -4.84 23.39
N ALA A 141 13.30 -5.37 22.17
CA ALA A 141 12.40 -6.35 21.61
C ALA A 141 13.13 -7.54 20.96
N ASP A 142 12.63 -8.73 21.21
CA ASP A 142 13.10 -9.96 20.57
C ASP A 142 12.33 -10.28 19.29
N ALA A 143 11.17 -9.65 19.10
CA ALA A 143 10.35 -9.79 17.90
C ALA A 143 9.51 -8.54 17.66
N GLY A 144 9.16 -8.30 16.38
CA GLY A 144 8.30 -7.19 16.01
C GLY A 144 7.78 -7.31 14.58
N ARG A 145 6.81 -6.47 14.23
CA ARG A 145 6.14 -6.55 12.93
C ARG A 145 5.65 -5.20 12.41
N LEU A 146 5.56 -5.10 11.10
CA LEU A 146 4.73 -4.16 10.38
C LEU A 146 3.45 -4.89 9.94
N HIS A 147 2.29 -4.34 10.25
CA HIS A 147 1.02 -4.82 9.73
C HIS A 147 0.43 -3.77 8.81
N GLY A 148 0.48 -4.06 7.51
CA GLY A 148 -0.10 -3.23 6.47
C GLY A 148 0.68 -1.97 6.09
N VAL A 149 0.59 -1.64 4.83
CA VAL A 149 1.07 -0.37 4.25
C VAL A 149 -0.14 0.37 3.67
N VAL A 150 -0.29 1.63 4.03
CA VAL A 150 -1.37 2.50 3.52
C VAL A 150 -0.80 3.39 2.44
N VAL A 151 -1.37 3.32 1.25
CA VAL A 151 -1.08 4.24 0.14
C VAL A 151 -2.25 5.19 -0.04
N THR A 152 -1.99 6.48 0.01
CA THR A 152 -2.97 7.53 -0.29
C THR A 152 -2.68 8.11 -1.66
N THR A 153 -3.70 8.19 -2.49
CA THR A 153 -3.62 8.69 -3.86
C THR A 153 -4.53 9.90 -4.06
N VAL A 154 -4.25 10.66 -5.11
CA VAL A 154 -5.10 11.75 -5.57
C VAL A 154 -5.92 11.26 -6.75
N GLY A 155 -7.20 11.12 -6.53
CA GLY A 155 -8.17 10.76 -7.57
C GLY A 155 -8.61 11.95 -8.42
N PRO A 156 -9.54 11.71 -9.35
CA PRO A 156 -10.18 12.76 -10.12
C PRO A 156 -10.78 13.83 -9.20
N LEU A 157 -10.73 15.08 -9.63
CA LEU A 157 -11.23 16.23 -8.87
C LEU A 157 -10.48 16.51 -7.54
N GLY A 158 -9.27 15.95 -7.35
CA GLY A 158 -8.48 16.17 -6.14
C GLY A 158 -8.98 15.39 -4.92
N THR A 159 -9.86 14.42 -5.09
CA THR A 159 -10.30 13.55 -4.00
C THR A 159 -9.18 12.64 -3.53
N LEU A 160 -9.04 12.47 -2.20
CA LEU A 160 -8.08 11.53 -1.63
C LEU A 160 -8.72 10.15 -1.48
N GLN A 161 -7.99 9.13 -1.89
CA GLN A 161 -8.36 7.74 -1.73
C GLN A 161 -7.21 7.00 -1.06
N SER A 162 -7.52 6.09 -0.14
CA SER A 162 -6.51 5.27 0.53
C SER A 162 -6.83 3.80 0.32
N VAL A 163 -5.79 3.03 0.04
CA VAL A 163 -5.81 1.57 0.01
C VAL A 163 -4.81 1.07 1.04
N THR A 164 -5.16 -0.02 1.73
CA THR A 164 -4.28 -0.67 2.71
C THR A 164 -3.96 -2.06 2.19
N ASP A 165 -2.67 -2.37 2.08
CA ASP A 165 -2.20 -3.74 1.96
C ASP A 165 -2.38 -4.42 3.32
N PRO A 166 -3.13 -5.52 3.42
CA PRO A 166 -3.33 -6.24 4.68
C PRO A 166 -2.16 -7.16 5.05
N GLY A 167 -1.11 -7.23 4.25
CA GLY A 167 0.07 -8.08 4.50
C GLY A 167 0.81 -7.71 5.78
N SER A 168 1.47 -8.69 6.37
CA SER A 168 2.32 -8.52 7.55
C SER A 168 3.76 -8.89 7.23
N PHE A 169 4.70 -8.09 7.76
CA PHE A 169 6.13 -8.35 7.67
C PHE A 169 6.69 -8.42 9.09
N GLY A 170 7.15 -9.61 9.49
CA GLY A 170 7.64 -9.88 10.83
C GLY A 170 9.13 -10.16 10.87
N ILE A 171 9.78 -9.77 11.96
CA ILE A 171 11.18 -10.08 12.26
C ILE A 171 11.32 -10.53 13.70
N GLY A 172 12.21 -11.51 13.96
CA GLY A 172 12.47 -12.03 15.29
C GLY A 172 13.90 -12.49 15.45
N ILE A 173 14.35 -12.59 16.71
CA ILE A 173 15.67 -13.09 17.10
C ILE A 173 15.51 -14.51 17.67
N GLY A 174 16.35 -15.44 17.21
CA GLY A 174 16.36 -16.82 17.71
C GLY A 174 15.24 -17.69 17.14
N THR A 175 15.27 -18.96 17.55
CA THR A 175 14.35 -20.01 17.05
C THR A 175 13.13 -20.23 17.95
N GLY A 176 13.01 -19.47 19.04
CA GLY A 176 12.02 -19.69 20.11
C GLY A 176 10.72 -18.93 19.99
N HIS A 177 10.60 -18.04 19.01
CA HIS A 177 9.35 -17.28 18.82
C HIS A 177 8.36 -18.14 18.03
N ALA A 178 7.18 -18.35 18.61
CA ALA A 178 6.06 -18.90 17.86
C ALA A 178 5.75 -17.95 16.69
N GLU A 179 5.39 -18.48 15.55
CA GLU A 179 4.98 -17.68 14.38
C GLU A 179 3.88 -16.67 14.76
N SER A 180 3.04 -17.00 15.76
CA SER A 180 2.07 -16.10 16.40
C SER A 180 2.68 -14.82 16.98
N ASP A 181 3.88 -14.88 17.56
CA ASP A 181 4.49 -13.74 18.24
C ASP A 181 4.99 -12.68 17.26
N ILE A 182 5.36 -13.12 16.07
CA ILE A 182 5.79 -12.25 14.98
C ILE A 182 4.67 -11.95 13.97
N GLY A 183 3.47 -12.51 14.19
CA GLY A 183 2.29 -12.21 13.38
C GLY A 183 2.28 -12.88 12.01
N CYS A 184 2.89 -14.04 11.90
CA CYS A 184 2.99 -14.84 10.68
C CYS A 184 1.99 -16.01 10.64
N ASP A 185 1.02 -16.04 11.55
CA ASP A 185 -0.05 -17.00 11.55
C ASP A 185 -0.97 -16.79 10.37
N GLY A 186 -1.02 -17.75 9.46
CA GLY A 186 -2.06 -17.79 8.43
C GLY A 186 -1.60 -17.48 7.02
N ALA A 187 -0.51 -18.07 6.58
CA ALA A 187 -0.26 -18.26 5.16
C ALA A 187 -0.93 -19.54 4.66
#